data_e5f42b3bd92f4d1c6139eddb621355b2
#
_entry.id   e5f42b3bd92f4d1c6139eddb621355b2
#
_cell.length_a   1.000
_cell.length_b   1.000
_cell.length_c   1.000
_cell.angle_alpha   90.00
_cell.angle_beta   90.00
_cell.angle_gamma   90.00
#
_symmetry.space_group_name_H-M   'P 1'
#
loop_
_entity.id
_entity.type
_entity.pdbx_description
1 polymer ?
#
loop_
_entity_poly.entity_id
_entity_poly.type
_entity_poly.pdbx_seq_one_letter_code
_entity_poly.pdbx_strand_id
1 'polypeptide(L)'
;ILKTHAQEGGTVEGKGVLEILPDGFGFLRSPLYNYLPCAEDIYVSPSQIRRFGLRTGDFIEGLIRPPKDKERFFALLKVSQINQDEPDAARNKNPFENLTPLFPDQRLRLEHDSCGVSMRVMDLLTPIGKGQRGLIVAPPRTGKTVLLQKIANSISANDPDVKLIILLIDERPEEVTDMERNTQAEVLSSTFDEPPERHTQVAEIVIEMAKRMVECGRD
;
A
#
# COMPACT_ATOMS: atom_id res chain seq x y z
N ILE A 1 19.39 7.54 17.08
CA ILE A 1 19.84 8.40 15.95
C ILE A 1 18.79 9.48 15.68
N LEU A 2 17.50 9.17 15.39
CA LEU A 2 16.45 10.18 15.11
C LEU A 2 16.19 11.14 16.29
N LYS A 3 16.20 10.64 17.54
CA LYS A 3 16.02 11.49 18.73
C LYS A 3 17.19 12.48 18.94
N THR A 4 18.40 12.10 18.59
CA THR A 4 19.60 12.96 18.75
C THR A 4 19.60 14.07 17.70
N HIS A 5 19.26 13.77 16.43
CA HIS A 5 19.14 14.78 15.37
C HIS A 5 18.02 15.80 15.61
N ALA A 6 16.89 15.34 16.17
CA ALA A 6 15.76 16.22 16.49
C ALA A 6 16.06 17.14 17.70
N GLN A 7 16.96 16.76 18.59
CA GLN A 7 17.41 17.60 19.72
C GLN A 7 18.40 18.70 19.30
N GLU A 8 19.10 18.51 18.19
CA GLU A 8 20.04 19.49 17.62
C GLU A 8 19.38 20.55 16.70
N GLY A 9 18.03 20.61 16.70
CA GLY A 9 17.28 21.61 15.90
C GLY A 9 17.16 21.28 14.41
N GLY A 10 17.49 20.06 14.01
CA GLY A 10 17.32 19.56 12.65
C GLY A 10 15.84 19.30 12.35
N THR A 11 15.38 19.70 11.17
CA THR A 11 14.06 19.31 10.66
C THR A 11 14.10 17.84 10.26
N VAL A 12 13.26 17.01 10.90
CA VAL A 12 13.14 15.60 10.58
C VAL A 12 11.89 15.42 9.71
N GLU A 13 12.05 14.75 8.58
CA GLU A 13 10.94 14.36 7.72
C GLU A 13 10.46 12.95 8.10
N GLY A 14 9.14 12.80 8.12
CA GLY A 14 8.47 11.52 8.32
C GLY A 14 7.46 11.26 7.22
N LYS A 15 7.25 9.98 6.94
CA LYS A 15 6.29 9.54 5.93
C LYS A 15 5.61 8.24 6.35
N GLY A 16 4.42 8.02 5.85
CA GLY A 16 3.66 6.79 6.08
C GLY A 16 2.25 6.87 5.55
N VAL A 17 1.54 5.76 5.66
CA VAL A 17 0.13 5.66 5.30
C VAL A 17 -0.73 6.01 6.52
N LEU A 18 -1.68 6.89 6.34
CA LEU A 18 -2.58 7.34 7.40
C LEU A 18 -3.62 6.28 7.74
N GLU A 19 -3.70 5.92 8.99
CA GLU A 19 -4.83 5.22 9.59
C GLU A 19 -5.54 6.17 10.56
N ILE A 20 -6.83 6.43 10.34
CA ILE A 20 -7.66 7.26 11.21
C ILE A 20 -8.41 6.36 12.18
N LEU A 21 -8.27 6.64 13.47
CA LEU A 21 -8.96 5.91 14.52
C LEU A 21 -10.36 6.51 14.80
N PRO A 22 -11.26 5.74 15.42
CA PRO A 22 -12.65 6.19 15.73
C PRO A 22 -12.71 7.50 16.51
N ASP A 23 -11.70 7.80 17.33
CA ASP A 23 -11.58 9.04 18.11
C ASP A 23 -11.25 10.28 17.27
N GLY A 24 -11.04 10.12 15.96
CA GLY A 24 -10.82 11.21 15.01
C GLY A 24 -9.38 11.70 14.89
N PHE A 25 -8.43 11.13 15.59
CA PHE A 25 -7.00 11.30 15.33
C PHE A 25 -6.45 10.13 14.51
N GLY A 26 -5.24 10.24 14.01
CA GLY A 26 -4.64 9.19 13.20
C GLY A 26 -3.17 8.96 13.47
N PHE A 27 -2.64 7.91 12.84
CA PHE A 27 -1.23 7.58 12.82
C PHE A 27 -0.75 7.32 11.40
N LEU A 28 0.46 7.76 11.09
CA LEU A 28 1.15 7.33 9.88
C LEU A 28 1.83 6.00 10.18
N ARG A 29 1.40 4.98 9.47
CA ARG A 29 1.88 3.60 9.58
C ARG A 29 3.00 3.35 8.59
N SER A 30 3.96 2.52 8.99
CA SER A 30 5.12 2.17 8.16
C SER A 30 4.90 0.85 7.40
N PRO A 31 5.31 0.76 6.13
CA PRO A 31 5.31 -0.51 5.38
C PRO A 31 6.22 -1.57 6.01
N LEU A 32 7.25 -1.17 6.77
CA LEU A 32 8.16 -2.09 7.45
C LEU A 32 7.46 -2.99 8.49
N TYR A 33 6.29 -2.58 8.95
CA TYR A 33 5.47 -3.33 9.90
C TYR A 33 4.12 -3.75 9.29
N ASN A 34 4.05 -3.91 7.97
CA ASN A 34 2.81 -4.21 7.25
C ASN A 34 1.66 -3.26 7.59
N TYR A 35 1.98 -1.98 7.83
CA TYR A 35 1.05 -0.93 8.27
C TYR A 35 0.33 -1.23 9.61
N LEU A 36 0.83 -2.17 10.39
CA LEU A 36 0.32 -2.47 11.74
C LEU A 36 0.83 -1.45 12.76
N PRO A 37 0.12 -1.27 13.89
CA PRO A 37 0.52 -0.37 14.97
C PRO A 37 1.92 -0.69 15.50
N CYS A 38 2.79 0.32 15.55
CA CYS A 38 4.13 0.19 16.09
C CYS A 38 4.56 1.41 16.93
N ALA A 39 5.69 1.28 17.62
CA ALA A 39 6.21 2.36 18.46
C ALA A 39 6.78 3.55 17.65
N GLU A 40 7.03 3.37 16.37
CA GLU A 40 7.59 4.37 15.47
C GLU A 40 6.52 5.16 14.71
N ASP A 41 5.24 4.89 14.97
CA ASP A 41 4.14 5.58 14.34
C ASP A 41 4.16 7.09 14.63
N ILE A 42 3.72 7.86 13.65
CA ILE A 42 3.69 9.32 13.74
C ILE A 42 2.25 9.77 13.94
N TYR A 43 2.00 10.45 15.05
CA TYR A 43 0.68 10.97 15.40
C TYR A 43 0.26 12.10 14.46
N VAL A 44 -0.98 12.04 13.99
CA VAL A 44 -1.65 13.08 13.19
C VAL A 44 -2.86 13.61 13.94
N SER A 45 -2.90 14.93 14.12
CA SER A 45 -3.97 15.56 14.90
C SER A 45 -5.30 15.63 14.14
N PRO A 46 -6.46 15.63 14.84
CA PRO A 46 -7.77 15.81 14.22
C PRO A 46 -7.91 17.11 13.43
N SER A 47 -7.19 18.16 13.85
CA SER A 47 -7.20 19.46 13.15
C SER A 47 -6.53 19.36 11.77
N GLN A 48 -5.44 18.63 11.65
CA GLN A 48 -4.77 18.39 10.36
C GLN A 48 -5.62 17.51 9.45
N ILE A 49 -6.22 16.45 10.00
CA ILE A 49 -7.13 15.56 9.26
C ILE A 49 -8.27 16.36 8.63
N ARG A 50 -8.96 17.20 9.43
CA ARG A 50 -10.06 18.04 8.94
C ARG A 50 -9.59 19.13 7.97
N ARG A 51 -8.46 19.77 8.25
CA ARG A 51 -7.94 20.86 7.42
C ARG A 51 -7.66 20.42 5.99
N PHE A 52 -7.02 19.26 5.82
CA PHE A 52 -6.62 18.73 4.52
C PHE A 52 -7.59 17.70 3.95
N GLY A 53 -8.67 17.35 4.68
CA GLY A 53 -9.63 16.34 4.26
C GLY A 53 -9.01 14.96 4.11
N LEU A 54 -8.06 14.61 5.02
CA LEU A 54 -7.32 13.36 4.97
C LEU A 54 -8.24 12.18 5.27
N ARG A 55 -7.95 11.06 4.63
CA ARG A 55 -8.67 9.78 4.80
C ARG A 55 -7.69 8.65 5.07
N THR A 56 -8.19 7.58 5.65
CA THR A 56 -7.41 6.34 5.79
C THR A 56 -6.92 5.87 4.41
N GLY A 57 -5.67 5.45 4.36
CA GLY A 57 -5.01 5.04 3.12
C GLY A 57 -4.22 6.15 2.42
N ASP A 58 -4.35 7.42 2.82
CA ASP A 58 -3.53 8.50 2.27
C ASP A 58 -2.06 8.33 2.66
N PHE A 59 -1.17 8.41 1.68
CA PHE A 59 0.27 8.46 1.91
C PHE A 59 0.70 9.91 2.16
N ILE A 60 1.21 10.16 3.36
CA ILE A 60 1.54 11.51 3.82
C ILE A 60 3.04 11.62 4.07
N GLU A 61 3.62 12.69 3.56
CA GLU A 61 4.98 13.12 3.87
C GLU A 61 4.97 14.50 4.53
N GLY A 62 5.83 14.69 5.53
CA GLY A 62 5.87 15.98 6.21
C GLY A 62 6.91 16.08 7.30
N LEU A 63 7.01 17.27 7.87
CA LEU A 63 7.90 17.55 8.98
C LEU A 63 7.32 17.00 10.28
N ILE A 64 8.15 16.32 11.06
CA ILE A 64 7.76 15.74 12.34
C ILE A 64 8.58 16.38 13.48
N ARG A 65 8.04 16.31 14.68
CA ARG A 65 8.72 16.67 15.92
C ARG A 65 8.84 15.49 16.88
N PRO A 66 9.85 15.47 17.72
CA PRO A 66 9.97 14.48 18.76
C PRO A 66 8.82 14.58 19.78
N PRO A 67 8.54 13.48 20.50
CA PRO A 67 7.56 13.48 21.56
C PRO A 67 7.97 14.45 22.68
N LYS A 68 6.99 15.20 23.21
CA LYS A 68 7.15 16.03 24.41
C LYS A 68 7.04 15.18 25.68
N ASP A 69 7.31 15.79 26.83
CA ASP A 69 7.09 15.14 28.13
C ASP A 69 5.65 14.60 28.20
N LYS A 70 5.51 13.30 28.48
CA LYS A 70 4.26 12.52 28.50
C LYS A 70 3.70 12.07 27.13
N GLU A 71 4.27 12.47 26.00
CA GLU A 71 3.92 11.92 24.68
C GLU A 71 4.76 10.66 24.37
N ARG A 72 4.18 9.70 23.68
CA ARG A 72 4.87 8.44 23.32
C ARG A 72 5.34 8.43 21.86
N PHE A 73 4.66 9.16 20.99
CA PHE A 73 4.86 9.13 19.55
C PHE A 73 5.41 10.44 19.01
N PHE A 74 6.14 10.38 17.91
CA PHE A 74 6.43 11.56 17.10
C PHE A 74 5.12 12.17 16.62
N ALA A 75 5.10 13.47 16.38
CA ALA A 75 3.90 14.17 15.91
C ALA A 75 4.18 14.91 14.61
N LEU A 76 3.26 14.81 13.66
CA LEU A 76 3.31 15.55 12.41
C LEU A 76 3.10 17.03 12.68
N LEU A 77 4.07 17.88 12.27
CA LEU A 77 4.00 19.33 12.40
C LEU A 77 3.38 19.98 11.17
N LYS A 78 3.90 19.61 10.00
CA LYS A 78 3.51 20.20 8.72
C LYS A 78 3.41 19.10 7.68
N VAL A 79 2.30 19.06 6.97
CA VAL A 79 2.11 18.22 5.79
C VAL A 79 2.86 18.88 4.62
N SER A 80 3.76 18.14 3.99
CA SER A 80 4.50 18.59 2.81
C SER A 80 3.85 18.05 1.53
N GLN A 81 3.47 16.78 1.52
CA GLN A 81 2.81 16.12 0.39
C GLN A 81 1.73 15.13 0.87
N ILE A 82 0.72 14.94 0.05
CA ILE A 82 -0.34 13.94 0.21
C ILE A 82 -0.43 13.15 -1.08
N ASN A 83 -0.17 11.84 -1.03
CA ASN A 83 -0.14 10.96 -2.20
C ASN A 83 0.80 11.48 -3.32
N GLN A 84 1.93 12.12 -2.93
CA GLN A 84 2.94 12.74 -3.78
C GLN A 84 2.47 14.02 -4.51
N ASP A 85 1.28 14.52 -4.19
CA ASP A 85 0.77 15.80 -4.69
C ASP A 85 0.86 16.87 -3.60
N GLU A 86 0.75 18.12 -4.02
CA GLU A 86 0.62 19.24 -3.07
C GLU A 86 -0.67 19.12 -2.24
N PRO A 87 -0.67 19.50 -0.95
CA PRO A 87 -1.80 19.32 -0.06
C PRO A 87 -3.11 19.99 -0.53
N ASP A 88 -3.01 21.11 -1.23
CA ASP A 88 -4.18 21.82 -1.76
C ASP A 88 -4.79 21.13 -3.00
N ALA A 89 -3.97 20.47 -3.82
CA ALA A 89 -4.42 19.68 -4.96
C ALA A 89 -5.11 18.39 -4.51
N ALA A 90 -4.59 17.76 -3.46
CA ALA A 90 -5.14 16.52 -2.91
C ALA A 90 -6.59 16.65 -2.40
N ARG A 91 -6.99 17.86 -1.96
CA ARG A 91 -8.32 18.12 -1.39
C ARG A 91 -9.46 18.04 -2.42
N ASN A 92 -9.17 18.25 -3.70
CA ASN A 92 -10.20 18.38 -4.76
C ASN A 92 -10.39 17.07 -5.57
N LYS A 93 -9.90 15.94 -5.09
CA LYS A 93 -10.04 14.66 -5.80
C LYS A 93 -11.42 14.05 -5.63
N ASN A 94 -11.90 13.38 -6.68
CA ASN A 94 -13.13 12.61 -6.59
C ASN A 94 -12.90 11.35 -5.77
N PRO A 95 -13.71 11.09 -4.74
CA PRO A 95 -13.66 9.86 -3.97
C PRO A 95 -13.84 8.63 -4.87
N PHE A 96 -13.17 7.53 -4.52
CA PHE A 96 -13.25 6.26 -5.27
C PHE A 96 -14.70 5.80 -5.47
N GLU A 97 -15.53 5.97 -4.45
CA GLU A 97 -16.94 5.58 -4.44
C GLU A 97 -17.78 6.35 -5.48
N ASN A 98 -17.32 7.51 -5.93
CA ASN A 98 -17.99 8.35 -6.92
C ASN A 98 -17.45 8.14 -8.35
N LEU A 99 -16.44 7.28 -8.53
CA LEU A 99 -15.90 6.97 -9.84
C LEU A 99 -16.86 6.07 -10.62
N THR A 100 -16.98 6.31 -11.91
CA THR A 100 -17.81 5.47 -12.80
C THR A 100 -17.07 4.17 -13.12
N PRO A 101 -17.62 2.99 -12.76
CA PRO A 101 -17.01 1.73 -13.12
C PRO A 101 -17.12 1.49 -14.64
N LEU A 102 -16.01 1.09 -15.24
CA LEU A 102 -15.94 0.77 -16.67
C LEU A 102 -15.53 -0.70 -16.85
N PHE A 103 -15.86 -1.26 -18.00
CA PHE A 103 -15.26 -2.53 -18.40
C PHE A 103 -13.77 -2.34 -18.69
N PRO A 104 -12.91 -3.34 -18.35
CA PRO A 104 -11.47 -3.25 -18.63
C PRO A 104 -11.23 -3.25 -20.14
N ASP A 105 -10.82 -2.11 -20.68
CA ASP A 105 -10.52 -1.88 -22.10
C ASP A 105 -9.02 -1.84 -22.39
N GLN A 106 -8.19 -1.63 -21.36
CA GLN A 106 -6.75 -1.62 -21.45
C GLN A 106 -6.17 -2.94 -20.91
N ARG A 107 -5.55 -3.70 -21.83
CA ARG A 107 -4.96 -5.00 -21.48
C ARG A 107 -3.61 -4.84 -20.81
N LEU A 108 -3.38 -5.59 -19.72
CA LEU A 108 -2.06 -5.85 -19.15
C LEU A 108 -1.44 -7.04 -19.89
N ARG A 109 -0.34 -6.82 -20.60
CA ARG A 109 0.37 -7.91 -21.29
C ARG A 109 1.24 -8.67 -20.31
N LEU A 110 1.15 -10.00 -20.36
CA LEU A 110 1.99 -10.89 -19.55
C LEU A 110 3.12 -11.52 -20.39
N GLU A 111 2.99 -11.54 -21.70
CA GLU A 111 4.02 -12.08 -22.60
C GLU A 111 5.18 -11.08 -22.75
N HIS A 112 6.39 -11.57 -22.54
CA HIS A 112 7.66 -10.89 -22.81
C HIS A 112 8.73 -11.94 -23.19
N ASP A 113 9.88 -11.51 -23.67
CA ASP A 113 10.91 -12.41 -24.25
C ASP A 113 11.37 -13.53 -23.32
N SER A 114 11.43 -13.27 -22.02
CA SER A 114 11.86 -14.24 -21.00
C SER A 114 10.69 -14.91 -20.24
N CYS A 115 9.44 -14.65 -20.63
CA CYS A 115 8.28 -15.23 -19.96
C CYS A 115 8.16 -16.75 -20.26
N GLY A 116 7.67 -17.48 -19.27
CA GLY A 116 7.35 -18.90 -19.46
C GLY A 116 6.08 -19.12 -20.29
N VAL A 117 5.90 -20.35 -20.78
CA VAL A 117 4.70 -20.77 -21.55
C VAL A 117 3.39 -20.43 -20.83
N SER A 118 3.36 -20.48 -19.50
CA SER A 118 2.17 -20.15 -18.70
C SER A 118 1.66 -18.74 -18.92
N MET A 119 2.54 -17.75 -19.05
CA MET A 119 2.15 -16.35 -19.30
C MET A 119 1.56 -16.17 -20.69
N ARG A 120 2.12 -16.83 -21.70
CA ARG A 120 1.55 -16.86 -23.06
C ARG A 120 0.19 -17.50 -23.11
N VAL A 121 0.01 -18.62 -22.38
CA VAL A 121 -1.29 -19.29 -22.27
C VAL A 121 -2.32 -18.39 -21.60
N MET A 122 -1.95 -17.70 -20.52
CA MET A 122 -2.84 -16.75 -19.86
C MET A 122 -3.22 -15.60 -20.77
N ASP A 123 -2.28 -15.02 -21.47
CA ASP A 123 -2.53 -13.93 -22.41
C ASP A 123 -3.47 -14.32 -23.56
N LEU A 124 -3.40 -15.58 -23.99
CA LEU A 124 -4.22 -16.08 -25.08
C LEU A 124 -5.64 -16.45 -24.64
N LEU A 125 -5.79 -17.11 -23.48
CA LEU A 125 -7.04 -17.70 -23.03
C LEU A 125 -7.78 -16.87 -21.98
N THR A 126 -7.04 -16.18 -21.12
CA THR A 126 -7.58 -15.40 -19.99
C THR A 126 -6.86 -14.05 -19.85
N PRO A 127 -6.97 -13.17 -20.85
CA PRO A 127 -6.30 -11.86 -20.81
C PRO A 127 -6.76 -11.05 -19.59
N ILE A 128 -5.84 -10.33 -18.98
CA ILE A 128 -6.10 -9.47 -17.81
C ILE A 128 -6.07 -8.02 -18.29
N GLY A 129 -7.05 -7.23 -17.85
CA GLY A 129 -7.12 -5.80 -18.12
C GLY A 129 -7.06 -4.96 -16.85
N LYS A 130 -6.68 -3.70 -17.01
CA LYS A 130 -6.66 -2.72 -15.90
C LYS A 130 -8.05 -2.59 -15.29
N GLY A 131 -8.16 -2.65 -13.96
CA GLY A 131 -9.44 -2.63 -13.24
C GLY A 131 -10.21 -3.95 -13.22
N GLN A 132 -9.71 -5.00 -13.87
CA GLN A 132 -10.34 -6.31 -13.87
C GLN A 132 -10.17 -7.03 -12.52
N ARG A 133 -11.24 -7.67 -12.05
CA ARG A 133 -11.19 -8.61 -10.93
C ARG A 133 -11.08 -10.03 -11.47
N GLY A 134 -10.04 -10.74 -11.07
CA GLY A 134 -9.81 -12.13 -11.43
C GLY A 134 -9.76 -13.02 -10.19
N LEU A 135 -10.10 -14.28 -10.33
CA LEU A 135 -10.01 -15.30 -9.30
C LEU A 135 -9.19 -16.48 -9.81
N ILE A 136 -8.15 -16.85 -9.07
CA ILE A 136 -7.34 -18.05 -9.33
C ILE A 136 -7.66 -19.08 -8.25
N VAL A 137 -8.34 -20.13 -8.64
CA VAL A 137 -8.66 -21.27 -7.76
C VAL A 137 -7.76 -22.43 -8.12
N ALA A 138 -7.02 -22.90 -7.13
CA ALA A 138 -6.08 -23.99 -7.32
C ALA A 138 -6.01 -24.87 -6.05
N PRO A 139 -5.95 -26.20 -6.17
CA PRO A 139 -5.67 -27.07 -5.04
C PRO A 139 -4.30 -26.75 -4.43
N PRO A 140 -4.04 -27.16 -3.15
CA PRO A 140 -2.74 -27.00 -2.56
C PRO A 140 -1.62 -27.65 -3.39
N ARG A 141 -0.44 -27.03 -3.43
CA ARG A 141 0.77 -27.55 -4.11
C ARG A 141 0.66 -27.69 -5.64
N THR A 142 -0.24 -26.97 -6.29
CA THR A 142 -0.38 -26.99 -7.77
C THR A 142 0.31 -25.82 -8.47
N GLY A 143 1.05 -25.00 -7.71
CA GLY A 143 1.82 -23.89 -8.28
C GLY A 143 1.08 -22.55 -8.31
N LYS A 144 0.04 -22.32 -7.49
CA LYS A 144 -0.66 -21.05 -7.36
C LYS A 144 0.31 -19.89 -7.12
N THR A 145 1.17 -20.01 -6.10
CA THR A 145 2.16 -18.99 -5.72
C THR A 145 3.15 -18.70 -6.84
N VAL A 146 3.65 -19.74 -7.51
CA VAL A 146 4.55 -19.59 -8.67
C VAL A 146 3.86 -18.88 -9.84
N LEU A 147 2.57 -19.15 -10.07
CA LEU A 147 1.79 -18.47 -11.10
C LEU A 147 1.63 -16.98 -10.77
N LEU A 148 1.31 -16.64 -9.52
CA LEU A 148 1.21 -15.25 -9.05
C LEU A 148 2.53 -14.50 -9.17
N GLN A 149 3.67 -15.11 -8.80
CA GLN A 149 5.00 -14.53 -8.99
C GLN A 149 5.29 -14.23 -10.46
N LYS A 150 4.95 -15.15 -11.37
CA LYS A 150 5.15 -14.95 -12.81
C LYS A 150 4.28 -13.82 -13.35
N ILE A 151 3.02 -13.71 -12.91
CA ILE A 151 2.12 -12.60 -13.29
C ILE A 151 2.74 -11.29 -12.79
N ALA A 152 3.13 -11.21 -11.54
CA ALA A 152 3.74 -10.03 -10.93
C ALA A 152 4.98 -9.58 -11.70
N ASN A 153 5.90 -10.50 -11.98
CA ASN A 153 7.13 -10.19 -12.71
C ASN A 153 6.86 -9.78 -14.17
N SER A 154 5.85 -10.39 -14.82
CA SER A 154 5.47 -10.02 -16.17
C SER A 154 4.87 -8.61 -16.24
N ILE A 155 4.02 -8.25 -15.27
CA ILE A 155 3.48 -6.89 -15.19
C ILE A 155 4.59 -5.88 -14.94
N SER A 156 5.47 -6.14 -13.96
CA SER A 156 6.61 -5.25 -13.66
C SER A 156 7.56 -5.07 -14.85
N ALA A 157 7.73 -6.10 -15.68
CA ALA A 157 8.59 -6.04 -16.86
C ALA A 157 7.98 -5.25 -18.03
N ASN A 158 6.67 -5.39 -18.25
CA ASN A 158 5.97 -4.78 -19.39
C ASN A 158 5.42 -3.38 -19.09
N ASP A 159 4.96 -3.17 -17.85
CA ASP A 159 4.32 -1.93 -17.40
C ASP A 159 4.97 -1.43 -16.09
N PRO A 160 6.18 -0.87 -16.15
CA PRO A 160 6.95 -0.46 -14.96
C PRO A 160 6.30 0.69 -14.17
N ASP A 161 5.39 1.43 -14.79
CA ASP A 161 4.65 2.54 -14.16
C ASP A 161 3.48 2.05 -13.30
N VAL A 162 3.05 0.80 -13.46
CA VAL A 162 1.98 0.20 -12.67
C VAL A 162 2.47 -0.11 -11.25
N LYS A 163 1.77 0.41 -10.26
CA LYS A 163 2.07 0.11 -8.86
C LYS A 163 1.51 -1.26 -8.48
N LEU A 164 2.40 -2.21 -8.26
CA LEU A 164 2.05 -3.57 -7.92
C LEU A 164 2.12 -3.81 -6.41
N ILE A 165 1.00 -4.22 -5.83
CA ILE A 165 0.88 -4.57 -4.41
C ILE A 165 0.47 -6.03 -4.32
N ILE A 166 1.19 -6.80 -3.53
CA ILE A 166 0.88 -8.19 -3.22
C ILE A 166 0.51 -8.28 -1.75
N LEU A 167 -0.71 -8.69 -1.48
CA LEU A 167 -1.20 -8.91 -0.12
C LEU A 167 -1.35 -10.42 0.13
N LEU A 168 -0.59 -10.92 1.10
CA LEU A 168 -0.59 -12.33 1.51
C LEU A 168 -1.28 -12.45 2.88
N ILE A 169 -2.42 -13.12 2.91
CA ILE A 169 -3.19 -13.36 4.14
C ILE A 169 -3.21 -14.86 4.44
N ASP A 170 -2.92 -15.21 5.69
CA ASP A 170 -2.89 -16.60 6.19
C ASP A 170 -1.88 -17.48 5.42
N GLU A 171 -0.83 -16.85 4.89
CA GLU A 171 0.27 -17.56 4.20
C GLU A 171 1.43 -17.83 5.16
N ARG A 172 2.31 -18.75 4.78
CA ARG A 172 3.47 -19.12 5.59
C ARG A 172 4.59 -18.09 5.47
N PRO A 173 5.36 -17.85 6.56
CA PRO A 173 6.47 -16.87 6.53
C PRO A 173 7.50 -17.15 5.42
N GLU A 174 7.78 -18.42 5.13
CA GLU A 174 8.69 -18.81 4.04
C GLU A 174 8.15 -18.44 2.65
N GLU A 175 6.82 -18.49 2.43
CA GLU A 175 6.19 -18.10 1.17
C GLU A 175 6.19 -16.57 1.01
N VAL A 176 6.02 -15.83 2.10
CA VAL A 176 6.17 -14.37 2.12
C VAL A 176 7.57 -13.96 1.71
N THR A 177 8.59 -14.54 2.35
CA THR A 177 9.99 -14.25 2.04
C THR A 177 10.35 -14.61 0.60
N ASP A 178 9.80 -15.72 0.08
CA ASP A 178 10.01 -16.12 -1.31
C ASP A 178 9.37 -15.12 -2.30
N MET A 179 8.17 -14.63 -1.99
CA MET A 179 7.50 -13.62 -2.79
C MET A 179 8.29 -12.30 -2.81
N GLU A 180 8.75 -11.82 -1.66
CA GLU A 180 9.57 -10.60 -1.53
C GLU A 180 10.87 -10.67 -2.33
N ARG A 181 11.54 -11.84 -2.32
CA ARG A 181 12.82 -12.02 -3.01
C ARG A 181 12.68 -12.17 -4.52
N ASN A 182 11.56 -12.69 -4.98
CA ASN A 182 11.34 -13.04 -6.39
C ASN A 182 10.44 -12.07 -7.15
N THR A 183 9.95 -10.99 -6.51
CA THR A 183 9.13 -9.98 -7.16
C THR A 183 9.63 -8.56 -6.85
N GLN A 184 9.31 -7.61 -7.73
CA GLN A 184 9.58 -6.19 -7.51
C GLN A 184 8.35 -5.44 -6.96
N ALA A 185 7.35 -6.17 -6.51
CA ALA A 185 6.13 -5.63 -5.92
C ALA A 185 6.33 -5.18 -4.48
N GLU A 186 5.45 -4.31 -4.00
CA GLU A 186 5.30 -4.09 -2.58
C GLU A 186 4.55 -5.28 -1.97
N VAL A 187 5.25 -6.09 -1.18
CA VAL A 187 4.67 -7.29 -0.55
C VAL A 187 4.28 -6.95 0.88
N LEU A 188 3.02 -7.18 1.19
CA LEU A 188 2.44 -6.98 2.52
C LEU A 188 1.85 -8.31 2.98
N SER A 189 2.01 -8.63 4.24
CA SER A 189 1.59 -9.94 4.74
C SER A 189 0.99 -9.89 6.13
N SER A 190 0.12 -10.85 6.38
CA SER A 190 -0.27 -11.28 7.71
C SER A 190 -0.25 -12.80 7.72
N THR A 191 0.70 -13.36 8.47
CA THR A 191 1.01 -14.79 8.46
C THR A 191 0.03 -15.60 9.33
N PHE A 192 -0.04 -16.90 9.10
CA PHE A 192 -1.01 -17.80 9.73
C PHE A 192 -0.95 -17.87 11.28
N ASP A 193 0.16 -17.44 11.86
CA ASP A 193 0.39 -17.38 13.31
C ASP A 193 -0.16 -16.09 13.96
N GLU A 194 -0.61 -15.13 13.16
CA GLU A 194 -1.23 -13.89 13.65
C GLU A 194 -2.73 -14.05 13.94
N PRO A 195 -3.28 -13.26 14.87
CA PRO A 195 -4.70 -13.29 15.18
C PRO A 195 -5.56 -12.77 14.00
N PRO A 196 -6.80 -13.26 13.83
CA PRO A 196 -7.69 -12.91 12.71
C PRO A 196 -7.94 -11.41 12.55
N GLU A 197 -7.93 -10.65 13.66
CA GLU A 197 -8.12 -9.19 13.66
C GLU A 197 -7.00 -8.48 12.89
N ARG A 198 -5.79 -9.03 12.91
CA ARG A 198 -4.66 -8.49 12.13
C ARG A 198 -4.84 -8.71 10.63
N HIS A 199 -5.35 -9.86 10.24
CA HIS A 199 -5.65 -10.15 8.84
C HIS A 199 -6.62 -9.12 8.25
N THR A 200 -7.69 -8.82 8.98
CA THR A 200 -8.67 -7.79 8.58
C THR A 200 -8.06 -6.40 8.55
N GLN A 201 -7.31 -6.02 9.57
CA GLN A 201 -6.71 -4.68 9.66
C GLN A 201 -5.72 -4.42 8.52
N VAL A 202 -4.84 -5.37 8.21
CA VAL A 202 -3.91 -5.24 7.08
C VAL A 202 -4.67 -5.17 5.76
N ALA A 203 -5.68 -6.01 5.57
CA ALA A 203 -6.49 -6.01 4.35
C ALA A 203 -7.23 -4.68 4.15
N GLU A 204 -7.84 -4.14 5.19
CA GLU A 204 -8.56 -2.87 5.15
C GLU A 204 -7.63 -1.70 4.77
N ILE A 205 -6.47 -1.57 5.42
CA ILE A 205 -5.56 -0.47 5.14
C ILE A 205 -5.00 -0.54 3.72
N VAL A 206 -4.70 -1.76 3.22
CA VAL A 206 -4.20 -1.96 1.85
C VAL A 206 -5.27 -1.61 0.82
N ILE A 207 -6.53 -2.00 1.04
CA ILE A 207 -7.64 -1.65 0.16
C ILE A 207 -7.86 -0.13 0.13
N GLU A 208 -7.86 0.52 1.28
CA GLU A 208 -8.00 1.98 1.34
C GLU A 208 -6.82 2.70 0.67
N MET A 209 -5.61 2.21 0.84
CA MET A 209 -4.43 2.72 0.15
C MET A 209 -4.56 2.59 -1.38
N ALA A 210 -5.00 1.44 -1.87
CA ALA A 210 -5.24 1.22 -3.30
C ALA A 210 -6.31 2.17 -3.86
N LYS A 211 -7.42 2.40 -3.13
CA LYS A 211 -8.43 3.39 -3.51
C LYS A 211 -7.84 4.80 -3.64
N ARG A 212 -7.00 5.22 -2.67
CA ARG A 212 -6.32 6.54 -2.73
C ARG A 212 -5.40 6.67 -3.94
N MET A 213 -4.71 5.60 -4.32
CA MET A 213 -3.89 5.58 -5.53
C MET A 213 -4.72 5.78 -6.79
N VAL A 214 -5.85 5.08 -6.92
CA VAL A 214 -6.77 5.22 -8.06
C VAL A 214 -7.34 6.64 -8.15
N GLU A 215 -7.71 7.26 -7.02
CA GLU A 215 -8.15 8.67 -6.96
C GLU A 215 -7.10 9.67 -7.46
N CYS A 216 -5.83 9.27 -7.39
CA CYS A 216 -4.69 10.04 -7.90
C CYS A 216 -4.37 9.73 -9.37
N GLY A 217 -5.17 8.90 -10.05
CA GLY A 217 -4.94 8.48 -11.43
C GLY A 217 -3.71 7.57 -11.60
N ARG A 218 -3.37 6.80 -10.57
CA ARG A 218 -2.29 5.81 -10.61
C ARG A 218 -2.88 4.42 -10.84
N ASP A 219 -2.24 3.70 -11.73
CA ASP A 219 -2.55 2.30 -12.02
C ASP A 219 -1.83 1.35 -11.10
#